data_a6066260202589178d26ef8f2fc655be
#
_entry.id   a6066260202589178d26ef8f2fc655be
#
_cell.length_a   1.000
_cell.length_b   1.000
_cell.length_c   1.000
_cell.angle_alpha   90.00
_cell.angle_beta   90.00
_cell.angle_gamma   90.00
#
_symmetry.space_group_name_H-M   'P 1'
#
loop_
_entity.id
_entity.type
_entity.pdbx_description
1 polymer ?
#
loop_
_entity_poly.entity_id
_entity_poly.type
_entity_poly.pdbx_seq_one_letter_code
_entity_poly.pdbx_strand_id
1 'polypeptide(L)'
;MFTIQRNHLSDPGVDYVTLGKGDKTLIIITGLSLQGLSDMSDLAIYSLFYRYAKEYKVYIFDRKDHIEEGISIENIADDLYHSLQELHIANASIIGISQGGMIAQLFAIKYPQKVKKLVLALTLSRNNAVSRETIGGWIEMAEMGDMAKLN
;
A
#
# COMPACT_ATOMS: atom_id res chain seq x y z
N MET A 1 3.49 23.63 -6.68
CA MET A 1 3.18 22.62 -5.67
C MET A 1 2.08 21.72 -6.24
N PHE A 2 2.20 20.38 -6.16
CA PHE A 2 1.12 19.49 -6.59
C PHE A 2 0.04 19.43 -5.52
N THR A 3 -1.23 19.43 -5.93
CA THR A 3 -2.35 19.27 -5.01
C THR A 3 -2.43 17.81 -4.58
N ILE A 4 -2.56 17.56 -3.29
CA ILE A 4 -2.88 16.26 -2.72
C ILE A 4 -4.39 16.15 -2.64
N GLN A 5 -4.92 15.01 -3.09
CA GLN A 5 -6.34 14.70 -2.99
C GLN A 5 -6.50 13.41 -2.18
N ARG A 6 -7.34 13.47 -1.16
CA ARG A 6 -7.74 12.31 -0.35
C ARG A 6 -9.06 11.80 -0.88
N ASN A 7 -9.16 10.52 -1.07
CA ASN A 7 -10.27 9.87 -1.73
C ASN A 7 -10.59 8.56 -1.01
N HIS A 8 -11.80 8.09 -1.21
CA HIS A 8 -12.30 6.83 -0.69
C HIS A 8 -12.98 6.04 -1.80
N LEU A 9 -12.71 4.74 -1.87
CA LEU A 9 -13.46 3.78 -2.68
C LEU A 9 -14.39 3.01 -1.76
N SER A 10 -15.69 3.09 -1.99
CA SER A 10 -16.69 2.38 -1.18
C SER A 10 -16.62 0.87 -1.35
N ASP A 11 -16.15 0.40 -2.49
CA ASP A 11 -15.84 -0.99 -2.79
C ASP A 11 -14.42 -1.05 -3.40
N PRO A 12 -13.47 -1.68 -2.75
CA PRO A 12 -13.53 -2.57 -1.59
C PRO A 12 -13.49 -1.91 -0.19
N GLY A 13 -13.71 -0.62 -0.05
CA GLY A 13 -13.62 0.12 1.21
C GLY A 13 -12.18 0.50 1.54
N VAL A 14 -11.55 1.30 0.67
CA VAL A 14 -10.12 1.64 0.76
C VAL A 14 -9.93 3.13 0.56
N ASP A 15 -9.23 3.75 1.50
CA ASP A 15 -8.75 5.11 1.36
C ASP A 15 -7.51 5.17 0.48
N TYR A 16 -7.41 6.22 -0.31
CA TYR A 16 -6.22 6.46 -1.11
C TYR A 16 -5.96 7.95 -1.30
N VAL A 17 -4.70 8.26 -1.51
CA VAL A 17 -4.25 9.62 -1.79
C VAL A 17 -3.72 9.70 -3.21
N THR A 18 -4.04 10.79 -3.90
CA THR A 18 -3.45 11.08 -5.22
C THR A 18 -2.66 12.38 -5.22
N LEU A 19 -1.57 12.39 -5.98
CA LEU A 19 -0.81 13.59 -6.28
C LEU A 19 -0.14 13.49 -7.64
N GLY A 20 0.16 14.65 -8.24
CA GLY A 20 0.73 14.71 -9.59
C GLY A 20 -0.32 14.66 -10.69
N LYS A 21 0.11 15.01 -11.91
CA LYS A 21 -0.74 15.10 -13.12
C LYS A 21 -0.07 14.49 -14.35
N GLY A 22 0.94 13.63 -14.13
CA GLY A 22 1.63 12.97 -15.24
C GLY A 22 0.74 11.95 -15.95
N ASP A 23 1.08 11.65 -17.19
CA ASP A 23 0.36 10.68 -18.03
C ASP A 23 0.63 9.22 -17.64
N LYS A 24 1.67 9.00 -16.84
CA LYS A 24 2.04 7.67 -16.33
C LYS A 24 1.40 7.45 -14.96
N THR A 25 0.91 6.26 -14.70
CA THR A 25 0.37 5.88 -13.40
C THR A 25 1.44 5.19 -12.55
N LEU A 26 1.57 5.64 -11.31
CA LEU A 26 2.38 5.00 -10.28
C LEU A 26 1.49 4.65 -9.09
N ILE A 27 1.52 3.40 -8.69
CA ILE A 27 0.86 2.90 -7.47
C ILE A 27 1.92 2.65 -6.42
N ILE A 28 1.68 3.14 -5.21
CA ILE A 28 2.52 2.90 -4.04
C ILE A 28 1.68 2.13 -3.02
N ILE A 29 2.16 0.96 -2.64
CA ILE A 29 1.56 0.11 -1.62
C ILE A 29 2.50 0.17 -0.43
N THR A 30 2.03 0.80 0.65
CA THR A 30 2.83 1.04 1.85
C THR A 30 2.98 -0.24 2.69
N GLY A 31 3.91 -0.23 3.62
CA GLY A 31 4.07 -1.26 4.63
C GLY A 31 2.96 -1.24 5.69
N LEU A 32 3.01 -2.19 6.60
CA LEU A 32 2.18 -2.16 7.80
C LEU A 32 2.60 -0.94 8.64
N SER A 33 1.63 -0.16 9.05
CA SER A 33 1.81 1.00 9.92
C SER A 33 0.67 1.06 10.92
N LEU A 34 0.97 1.53 12.13
CA LEU A 34 -0.06 1.83 13.14
C LEU A 34 -0.84 3.09 12.77
N GLN A 35 -0.25 3.95 11.95
CA GLN A 35 -0.87 5.17 11.43
C GLN A 35 -1.24 4.96 9.97
N GLY A 36 -2.51 5.16 9.63
CA GLY A 36 -2.98 5.15 8.26
C GLY A 36 -2.52 6.38 7.46
N LEU A 37 -2.80 6.38 6.18
CA LEU A 37 -2.58 7.57 5.33
C LEU A 37 -3.39 8.78 5.81
N SER A 38 -4.53 8.53 6.47
CA SER A 38 -5.38 9.57 7.07
C SER A 38 -4.64 10.39 8.12
N ASP A 39 -3.73 9.77 8.86
CA ASP A 39 -2.98 10.39 9.96
C ASP A 39 -1.74 11.15 9.47
N MET A 40 -1.30 10.90 8.25
CA MET A 40 -0.18 11.63 7.65
C MET A 40 -0.60 13.01 7.17
N SER A 41 0.19 14.03 7.52
CA SER A 41 -0.05 15.37 6.97
C SER A 41 0.24 15.43 5.47
N ASP A 42 -0.46 16.31 4.75
CA ASP A 42 -0.22 16.52 3.32
C ASP A 42 1.21 16.95 3.02
N LEU A 43 1.84 17.68 3.94
CA LEU A 43 3.23 18.09 3.80
C LEU A 43 4.18 16.87 3.87
N ALA A 44 3.91 15.92 4.76
CA ALA A 44 4.68 14.69 4.86
C ALA A 44 4.54 13.84 3.58
N ILE A 45 3.32 13.63 3.11
CA ILE A 45 3.04 12.90 1.87
C ILE A 45 3.73 13.60 0.69
N TYR A 46 3.59 14.93 0.61
CA TYR A 46 4.23 15.70 -0.44
C TYR A 46 5.76 15.54 -0.43
N SER A 47 6.39 15.66 0.72
CA SER A 47 7.86 15.59 0.84
C SER A 47 8.41 14.22 0.44
N LEU A 48 7.68 13.14 0.72
CA LEU A 48 8.07 11.78 0.36
C LEU A 48 7.93 11.50 -1.15
N PHE A 49 6.87 12.01 -1.77
CA PHE A 49 6.45 11.54 -3.09
C PHE A 49 6.47 12.61 -4.20
N TYR A 50 6.81 13.87 -3.91
CA TYR A 50 6.79 14.96 -4.91
C TYR A 50 7.67 14.70 -6.13
N ARG A 51 8.77 13.96 -5.97
CA ARG A 51 9.67 13.64 -7.09
C ARG A 51 8.96 12.78 -8.12
N TYR A 52 8.17 11.82 -7.67
CA TYR A 52 7.38 10.97 -8.57
C TYR A 52 6.23 11.75 -9.22
N ALA A 53 5.63 12.66 -8.49
CA ALA A 53 4.51 13.48 -8.95
C ALA A 53 4.84 14.40 -10.13
N LYS A 54 6.12 14.57 -10.45
CA LYS A 54 6.57 15.34 -11.65
C LYS A 54 6.23 14.61 -12.95
N GLU A 55 6.31 13.28 -12.96
CA GLU A 55 6.15 12.48 -14.17
C GLU A 55 4.94 11.54 -14.12
N TYR A 56 4.44 11.29 -12.91
CA TYR A 56 3.37 10.32 -12.67
C TYR A 56 2.15 10.99 -12.03
N LYS A 57 0.99 10.43 -12.33
CA LYS A 57 -0.15 10.49 -11.42
C LYS A 57 0.07 9.37 -10.41
N VAL A 58 0.36 9.76 -9.18
CA VAL A 58 0.70 8.84 -8.07
C VAL A 58 -0.58 8.52 -7.31
N TYR A 59 -0.79 7.26 -7.03
CA TYR A 59 -1.82 6.72 -6.14
C TYR A 59 -1.14 6.01 -4.99
N ILE A 60 -1.48 6.37 -3.77
CA ILE A 60 -0.99 5.73 -2.56
C ILE A 60 -2.21 5.12 -1.89
N PHE A 61 -2.26 3.80 -1.84
CA PHE A 61 -3.38 3.07 -1.22
C PHE A 61 -3.09 2.78 0.24
N ASP A 62 -4.11 2.99 1.08
CA ASP A 62 -4.14 2.55 2.47
C ASP A 62 -4.66 1.12 2.57
N ARG A 63 -4.85 0.66 3.79
CA ARG A 63 -5.52 -0.59 4.10
C ARG A 63 -7.03 -0.41 3.99
N LYS A 64 -7.73 -1.53 3.82
CA LYS A 64 -9.17 -1.60 3.89
C LYS A 64 -9.66 -1.14 5.26
N ASP A 65 -10.76 -0.38 5.30
CA ASP A 65 -11.34 0.17 6.54
C ASP A 65 -11.70 -0.92 7.55
N HIS A 66 -12.21 -2.04 7.05
CA HIS A 66 -12.56 -3.21 7.85
C HIS A 66 -11.77 -4.43 7.37
N ILE A 67 -10.82 -4.85 8.18
CA ILE A 67 -10.04 -6.06 7.94
C ILE A 67 -10.75 -7.22 8.65
N GLU A 68 -11.23 -8.19 7.88
CA GLU A 68 -11.82 -9.40 8.42
C GLU A 68 -10.74 -10.28 9.03
N GLU A 69 -11.10 -11.02 10.11
CA GLU A 69 -10.21 -11.99 10.70
C GLU A 69 -9.84 -13.06 9.66
N GLY A 70 -8.56 -13.38 9.57
CA GLY A 70 -8.03 -14.36 8.62
C GLY A 70 -7.84 -13.87 7.19
N ILE A 71 -7.98 -12.56 6.93
CA ILE A 71 -7.68 -12.00 5.61
C ILE A 71 -6.26 -12.37 5.17
N SER A 72 -6.12 -12.86 3.96
CA SER A 72 -4.83 -13.21 3.37
C SER A 72 -4.23 -12.05 2.56
N ILE A 73 -2.92 -12.12 2.30
CA ILE A 73 -2.27 -11.16 1.40
C ILE A 73 -2.84 -11.28 -0.03
N GLU A 74 -3.29 -12.46 -0.43
CA GLU A 74 -3.99 -12.70 -1.70
C GLU A 74 -5.29 -11.92 -1.80
N ASN A 75 -6.08 -11.88 -0.73
CA ASN A 75 -7.31 -11.10 -0.69
C ASN A 75 -7.03 -9.60 -0.84
N ILE A 76 -5.98 -9.10 -0.18
CA ILE A 76 -5.59 -7.69 -0.30
C ILE A 76 -5.10 -7.37 -1.73
N ALA A 77 -4.43 -8.31 -2.39
CA ALA A 77 -4.05 -8.14 -3.79
C ALA A 77 -5.27 -8.12 -4.72
N ASP A 78 -6.33 -8.88 -4.41
CA ASP A 78 -7.59 -8.85 -5.14
C ASP A 78 -8.33 -7.53 -4.91
N ASP A 79 -8.38 -7.02 -3.68
CA ASP A 79 -8.94 -5.70 -3.36
C ASP A 79 -8.23 -4.59 -4.15
N LEU A 80 -6.91 -4.66 -4.28
CA LEU A 80 -6.16 -3.73 -5.15
C LEU A 80 -6.58 -3.84 -6.61
N TYR A 81 -6.79 -5.08 -7.12
CA TYR A 81 -7.26 -5.27 -8.49
C TYR A 81 -8.63 -4.61 -8.70
N HIS A 82 -9.57 -4.82 -7.78
CA HIS A 82 -10.89 -4.19 -7.82
C HIS A 82 -10.80 -2.67 -7.78
N SER A 83 -9.95 -2.12 -6.91
CA SER A 83 -9.68 -0.69 -6.84
C SER A 83 -9.17 -0.11 -8.17
N LEU A 84 -8.27 -0.84 -8.86
CA LEU A 84 -7.77 -0.41 -10.16
C LEU A 84 -8.86 -0.46 -11.25
N GLN A 85 -9.78 -1.42 -11.16
CA GLN A 85 -10.93 -1.52 -12.08
C GLN A 85 -11.86 -0.33 -11.88
N GLU A 86 -12.24 -0.04 -10.64
CA GLU A 86 -13.11 1.10 -10.29
C GLU A 86 -12.51 2.44 -10.74
N LEU A 87 -11.22 2.61 -10.58
CA LEU A 87 -10.49 3.80 -11.01
C LEU A 87 -10.16 3.83 -12.52
N HIS A 88 -10.62 2.84 -13.28
CA HIS A 88 -10.34 2.69 -14.71
C HIS A 88 -8.84 2.73 -15.05
N ILE A 89 -7.99 2.22 -14.13
CA ILE A 89 -6.55 2.11 -14.34
C ILE A 89 -6.24 0.83 -15.12
N ALA A 90 -5.86 1.00 -16.37
CA ALA A 90 -5.57 -0.14 -17.25
C ALA A 90 -4.31 -0.89 -16.78
N ASN A 91 -3.24 -0.17 -16.48
CA ASN A 91 -1.98 -0.69 -15.96
C ASN A 91 -1.15 0.42 -15.30
N ALA A 92 -0.19 0.05 -14.46
CA ALA A 92 0.63 0.99 -13.70
C ALA A 92 2.03 0.47 -13.43
N SER A 93 2.96 1.39 -13.10
CA SER A 93 4.16 1.03 -12.35
C SER A 93 3.78 0.89 -10.88
N ILE A 94 4.34 -0.09 -10.19
CA ILE A 94 4.01 -0.40 -8.79
C ILE A 94 5.28 -0.36 -7.94
N ILE A 95 5.21 0.32 -6.81
CA ILE A 95 6.21 0.26 -5.74
C ILE A 95 5.52 -0.40 -4.53
N GLY A 96 6.03 -1.55 -4.11
CA GLY A 96 5.59 -2.22 -2.90
C GLY A 96 6.67 -2.14 -1.81
N ILE A 97 6.31 -1.66 -0.63
CA ILE A 97 7.23 -1.45 0.49
C ILE A 97 6.83 -2.37 1.63
N SER A 98 7.78 -3.13 2.19
CA SER A 98 7.55 -4.03 3.32
C SER A 98 6.39 -5.00 3.05
N GLN A 99 5.33 -5.04 3.85
CA GLN A 99 4.12 -5.83 3.59
C GLN A 99 3.48 -5.46 2.24
N GLY A 100 3.50 -4.18 1.85
CA GLY A 100 3.03 -3.75 0.53
C GLY A 100 3.81 -4.38 -0.62
N GLY A 101 5.07 -4.74 -0.38
CA GLY A 101 5.87 -5.50 -1.33
C GLY A 101 5.41 -6.96 -1.47
N MET A 102 4.92 -7.58 -0.40
CA MET A 102 4.33 -8.93 -0.47
C MET A 102 3.04 -8.90 -1.29
N ILE A 103 2.19 -7.89 -1.06
CA ILE A 103 0.97 -7.66 -1.85
C ILE A 103 1.31 -7.44 -3.32
N ALA A 104 2.29 -6.57 -3.60
CA ALA A 104 2.72 -6.24 -4.97
C ALA A 104 3.26 -7.46 -5.74
N GLN A 105 3.97 -8.37 -5.08
CA GLN A 105 4.44 -9.62 -5.67
C GLN A 105 3.26 -10.51 -6.09
N LEU A 106 2.31 -10.75 -5.19
CA LEU A 106 1.12 -11.55 -5.50
C LEU A 106 0.25 -10.91 -6.56
N PHE A 107 0.07 -9.59 -6.48
CA PHE A 107 -0.64 -8.83 -7.51
C PHE A 107 0.01 -9.01 -8.89
N ALA A 108 1.33 -8.91 -8.98
CA ALA A 108 2.04 -9.06 -10.24
C ALA A 108 1.96 -10.50 -10.81
N ILE A 109 1.89 -11.50 -9.95
CA ILE A 109 1.70 -12.91 -10.34
C ILE A 109 0.27 -13.13 -10.84
N LYS A 110 -0.74 -12.64 -10.14
CA LYS A 110 -2.16 -12.85 -10.48
C LYS A 110 -2.61 -11.98 -11.65
N TYR A 111 -2.12 -10.75 -11.75
CA TYR A 111 -2.57 -9.73 -12.70
C TYR A 111 -1.41 -9.11 -13.49
N PRO A 112 -0.56 -9.89 -14.17
CA PRO A 112 0.66 -9.40 -14.82
C PRO A 112 0.37 -8.32 -15.87
N GLN A 113 -0.80 -8.35 -16.53
CA GLN A 113 -1.22 -7.36 -17.51
C GLN A 113 -1.48 -5.96 -16.90
N LYS A 114 -1.65 -5.88 -15.58
CA LYS A 114 -1.84 -4.62 -14.84
C LYS A 114 -0.51 -3.97 -14.45
N VAL A 115 0.61 -4.66 -14.59
CA VAL A 115 1.92 -4.23 -14.09
C VAL A 115 2.86 -3.87 -15.24
N LYS A 116 3.22 -2.58 -15.33
CA LYS A 116 4.25 -2.09 -16.27
C LYS A 116 5.67 -2.31 -15.73
N LYS A 117 5.87 -1.95 -14.47
CA LYS A 117 7.14 -2.07 -13.74
C LYS A 117 6.83 -2.38 -12.30
N LEU A 118 7.67 -3.21 -11.68
CA LEU A 118 7.55 -3.57 -10.27
C LEU A 118 8.85 -3.19 -9.55
N VAL A 119 8.73 -2.44 -8.49
CA VAL A 119 9.80 -2.13 -7.55
C VAL A 119 9.42 -2.70 -6.19
N LEU A 120 10.29 -3.52 -5.64
CA LEU A 120 10.13 -4.15 -4.34
C LEU A 120 11.17 -3.59 -3.39
N ALA A 121 10.72 -2.97 -2.32
CA ALA A 121 11.58 -2.34 -1.32
C ALA A 121 11.34 -2.93 0.07
N LEU A 122 12.40 -3.32 0.76
CA LEU A 122 12.38 -3.78 2.16
C LEU A 122 11.35 -4.89 2.41
N THR A 123 11.23 -5.84 1.49
CA THR A 123 10.20 -6.88 1.50
C THR A 123 10.76 -8.28 1.34
N LEU A 124 9.91 -9.27 1.58
CA LEU A 124 10.20 -10.69 1.48
C LEU A 124 9.19 -11.37 0.57
N SER A 125 9.59 -12.48 -0.07
CA SER A 125 8.66 -13.35 -0.80
C SER A 125 7.90 -14.29 0.15
N ARG A 126 8.48 -14.61 1.29
CA ARG A 126 7.88 -15.37 2.40
C ARG A 126 8.63 -15.11 3.70
N ASN A 127 7.95 -15.31 4.80
CA ASN A 127 8.55 -15.18 6.12
C ASN A 127 9.59 -16.29 6.37
N ASN A 128 10.76 -15.90 6.84
CA ASN A 128 11.78 -16.79 7.39
C ASN A 128 11.64 -16.90 8.94
N ALA A 129 12.54 -17.63 9.60
CA ALA A 129 12.47 -17.80 11.05
C ALA A 129 12.58 -16.45 11.79
N VAL A 130 13.51 -15.58 11.39
CA VAL A 130 13.72 -14.28 12.02
C VAL A 130 12.51 -13.36 11.85
N SER A 131 11.95 -13.26 10.63
CA SER A 131 10.76 -12.44 10.41
C SER A 131 9.53 -12.95 11.17
N ARG A 132 9.36 -14.27 11.30
CA ARG A 132 8.27 -14.84 12.10
C ARG A 132 8.40 -14.53 13.58
N GLU A 133 9.60 -14.64 14.13
CA GLU A 133 9.88 -14.29 15.52
C GLU A 133 9.62 -12.81 15.79
N THR A 134 10.12 -11.92 14.91
CA THR A 134 9.91 -10.47 15.02
C THR A 134 8.43 -10.11 14.94
N ILE A 135 7.70 -10.63 13.94
CA ILE A 135 6.27 -10.35 13.78
C ILE A 135 5.47 -10.94 14.95
N GLY A 136 5.82 -12.15 15.41
CA GLY A 136 5.20 -12.77 16.59
C GLY A 136 5.35 -11.88 17.83
N GLY A 137 6.53 -11.34 18.07
CA GLY A 137 6.74 -10.39 19.16
C GLY A 137 5.91 -9.11 19.04
N TRP A 138 5.70 -8.59 17.82
CA TRP A 138 4.82 -7.44 17.61
C TRP A 138 3.35 -7.78 17.88
N ILE A 139 2.90 -8.96 17.50
CA ILE A 139 1.54 -9.43 17.79
C ILE A 139 1.33 -9.54 19.30
N GLU A 140 2.26 -10.17 20.02
CA GLU A 140 2.20 -10.27 21.48
C GLU A 140 2.14 -8.90 22.17
N MET A 141 2.97 -7.93 21.71
CA MET A 141 2.92 -6.56 22.24
C MET A 141 1.56 -5.88 21.97
N ALA A 142 1.01 -6.07 20.78
CA ALA A 142 -0.31 -5.52 20.43
C ALA A 142 -1.43 -6.13 21.30
N GLU A 143 -1.42 -7.44 21.50
CA GLU A 143 -2.37 -8.15 22.36
C GLU A 143 -2.30 -7.72 23.82
N MET A 144 -1.09 -7.40 24.31
CA MET A 144 -0.88 -6.82 25.64
C MET A 144 -1.24 -5.32 25.75
N GLY A 145 -1.57 -4.67 24.64
CA GLY A 145 -1.87 -3.24 24.60
C GLY A 145 -0.63 -2.34 24.74
N ASP A 146 0.57 -2.88 24.60
CA ASP A 146 1.85 -2.15 24.75
C ASP A 146 2.26 -1.47 23.43
N MET A 147 1.36 -0.60 22.94
CA MET A 147 1.53 0.10 21.66
C MET A 147 2.75 1.04 21.65
N ALA A 148 3.24 1.45 22.82
CA ALA A 148 4.41 2.34 22.92
C ALA A 148 5.70 1.67 22.48
N LYS A 149 5.79 0.33 22.55
CA LYS A 149 6.96 -0.45 22.12
C LYS A 149 6.94 -0.83 20.64
N LEU A 150 5.81 -0.59 19.97
CA LEU A 150 5.64 -0.86 18.53
C LEU A 150 6.08 0.31 17.64
N ASN A 151 6.40 1.46 18.24
CA ASN A 151 6.83 2.69 17.54
C ASN A 151 8.35 2.80 17.45
#